data_feec00ca26efff079cad0b1a33e1b4b3
#
_entry.id   feec00ca26efff079cad0b1a33e1b4b3
#
_cell.length_a   1.000
_cell.length_b   1.000
_cell.length_c   1.000
_cell.angle_alpha   90.00
_cell.angle_beta   90.00
_cell.angle_gamma   90.00
#
_symmetry.space_group_name_H-M   'P 1'
#
loop_
_entity.id
_entity.type
_entity.pdbx_description
1 polymer ?
#
loop_
_entity_poly.entity_id
_entity_poly.type
_entity_poly.pdbx_seq_one_letter_code
_entity_poly.pdbx_strand_id
1 'polypeptide(L)' 'ASIREGPWPEAESRIAESAWWSYMYAADILQGPFPAGEPAIRSEPFYSERYDRLLA' A
#
# COMPACT_ATOMS: atom_id res chain seq x y z
N ALA A 1 -15.57 -9.30 18.08
CA ALA A 1 -15.09 -9.11 16.72
C ALA A 1 -13.66 -9.56 16.61
N SER A 2 -13.36 -10.18 15.53
CA SER A 2 -12.04 -10.71 15.35
C SER A 2 -11.12 -9.63 14.81
N ILE A 3 -9.86 -9.79 15.14
CA ILE A 3 -8.83 -8.90 14.64
C ILE A 3 -8.49 -9.28 13.22
N ARG A 4 -8.42 -8.28 12.39
CA ARG A 4 -8.13 -8.51 11.00
C ARG A 4 -6.68 -8.16 10.73
N GLU A 5 -5.95 -9.12 10.26
CA GLU A 5 -4.56 -8.89 9.92
C GLU A 5 -4.32 -9.04 8.44
N GLY A 6 -5.34 -9.15 7.68
CA GLY A 6 -5.22 -9.27 6.25
C GLY A 6 -5.70 -8.01 5.55
N PRO A 7 -5.97 -8.12 4.27
CA PRO A 7 -6.47 -6.99 3.50
C PRO A 7 -7.71 -6.38 4.14
N TRP A 8 -7.81 -5.07 4.02
CA TRP A 8 -8.87 -4.32 4.67
C TRP A 8 -9.55 -3.42 3.65
N PRO A 9 -10.46 -3.97 2.87
CA PRO A 9 -11.04 -3.22 1.74
C PRO A 9 -11.68 -1.90 2.14
N GLU A 10 -12.28 -1.84 3.31
CA GLU A 10 -12.96 -0.64 3.75
C GLU A 10 -12.01 0.52 3.96
N ALA A 11 -10.78 0.21 4.32
CA ALA A 11 -9.79 1.25 4.56
C ALA A 11 -8.91 1.52 3.35
N GLU A 12 -8.96 0.63 2.36
CA GLU A 12 -8.03 0.74 1.24
C GLU A 12 -8.22 2.02 0.45
N SER A 13 -9.45 2.50 0.32
CA SER A 13 -9.68 3.73 -0.43
C SER A 13 -9.05 4.92 0.27
N ARG A 14 -9.07 4.94 1.59
CA ARG A 14 -8.43 6.00 2.35
C ARG A 14 -6.92 5.85 2.32
N ILE A 15 -6.46 4.63 2.47
CA ILE A 15 -5.02 4.34 2.44
C ILE A 15 -4.46 4.75 1.08
N ALA A 16 -5.21 4.52 0.03
CA ALA A 16 -4.77 4.81 -1.32
C ALA A 16 -4.56 6.30 -1.58
N GLU A 17 -5.08 7.17 -0.70
CA GLU A 17 -4.91 8.60 -0.87
C GLU A 17 -3.54 9.09 -0.43
N SER A 18 -2.77 8.24 0.23
CA SER A 18 -1.46 8.63 0.75
C SER A 18 -0.41 7.66 0.26
N ALA A 19 0.68 8.21 -0.27
CA ALA A 19 1.77 7.36 -0.76
C ALA A 19 2.39 6.59 0.39
N TRP A 20 2.58 7.25 1.54
CA TRP A 20 3.19 6.61 2.69
C TRP A 20 2.33 5.45 3.21
N TRP A 21 1.05 5.71 3.39
CA TRP A 21 0.14 4.69 3.88
C TRP A 21 0.00 3.56 2.87
N SER A 22 -0.07 3.90 1.58
CA SER A 22 -0.20 2.88 0.55
C SER A 22 1.01 1.96 0.54
N TYR A 23 2.20 2.54 0.65
CA TYR A 23 3.41 1.75 0.69
C TYR A 23 3.45 0.86 1.94
N MET A 24 3.13 1.45 3.10
CA MET A 24 3.15 0.68 4.33
C MET A 24 2.15 -0.46 4.31
N TYR A 25 0.97 -0.18 3.78
CA TYR A 25 -0.06 -1.19 3.69
C TYR A 25 0.40 -2.34 2.78
N ALA A 26 0.98 -1.99 1.65
CA ALA A 26 1.47 -3.00 0.73
C ALA A 26 2.58 -3.84 1.36
N ALA A 27 3.45 -3.20 2.10
CA ALA A 27 4.59 -3.90 2.69
C ALA A 27 4.18 -4.76 3.89
N ASP A 28 3.31 -4.21 4.76
CA ASP A 28 3.01 -4.86 6.02
C ASP A 28 1.82 -5.81 5.94
N ILE A 29 0.81 -5.41 5.19
CA ILE A 29 -0.44 -6.16 5.17
C ILE A 29 -0.52 -7.08 3.97
N LEU A 30 -0.37 -6.52 2.78
CA LEU A 30 -0.49 -7.30 1.55
C LEU A 30 0.78 -8.06 1.23
N GLN A 31 1.91 -7.49 1.60
CA GLN A 31 3.22 -8.07 1.28
C GLN A 31 3.34 -8.30 -0.21
N GLY A 32 2.84 -7.36 -0.97
CA GLY A 32 2.84 -7.45 -2.42
C GLY A 32 2.20 -6.22 -3.01
N PRO A 33 1.79 -6.30 -4.28
CA PRO A 33 1.28 -5.13 -4.98
C PRO A 33 -0.04 -4.63 -4.38
N PHE A 34 -0.22 -3.31 -4.43
CA PHE A 34 -1.44 -2.66 -3.98
C PHE A 34 -1.91 -1.74 -5.08
N PRO A 35 -2.64 -2.26 -6.07
CA PRO A 35 -3.01 -1.48 -7.26
C PRO A 35 -3.80 -0.22 -6.94
N ALA A 36 -4.67 -0.28 -5.95
CA ALA A 36 -5.48 0.88 -5.59
C ALA A 36 -4.62 2.04 -5.13
N GLY A 37 -3.50 1.76 -4.48
CA GLY A 37 -2.62 2.80 -3.98
C GLY A 37 -1.45 3.11 -4.88
N GLU A 38 -1.32 2.40 -5.99
CA GLU A 38 -0.17 2.60 -6.87
C GLU A 38 -0.07 4.03 -7.40
N PRO A 39 -1.17 4.66 -7.83
CA PRO A 39 -1.05 6.04 -8.32
C PRO A 39 -0.45 6.98 -7.27
N ALA A 40 -0.83 6.80 -6.01
CA ALA A 40 -0.29 7.63 -4.94
C ALA A 40 1.19 7.32 -4.71
N ILE A 41 1.54 6.04 -4.69
CA ILE A 41 2.92 5.63 -4.50
C ILE A 41 3.78 6.14 -5.65
N ARG A 42 3.29 6.00 -6.88
CA ARG A 42 4.04 6.41 -8.05
C ARG A 42 4.22 7.92 -8.15
N SER A 43 3.35 8.68 -7.49
CA SER A 43 3.50 10.12 -7.51
C SER A 43 4.67 10.58 -6.64
N GLU A 44 5.18 9.69 -5.79
CA GLU A 44 6.32 9.99 -4.93
C GLU A 44 7.49 9.11 -5.32
N PRO A 45 8.52 9.67 -5.95
CA PRO A 45 9.66 8.86 -6.41
C PRO A 45 10.30 8.03 -5.30
N PHE A 46 10.34 8.59 -4.10
CA PHE A 46 10.94 7.90 -2.97
C PHE A 46 10.21 6.60 -2.67
N TYR A 47 8.90 6.68 -2.57
CA TYR A 47 8.10 5.49 -2.27
C TYR A 47 7.95 4.59 -3.48
N SER A 48 7.96 5.17 -4.67
CA SER A 48 7.88 4.38 -5.89
C SER A 48 9.06 3.42 -5.99
N GLU A 49 10.23 3.91 -5.67
CA GLU A 49 11.42 3.07 -5.71
C GLU A 49 11.35 1.97 -4.67
N ARG A 50 10.91 2.31 -3.47
CA ARG A 50 10.80 1.32 -2.41
C ARG A 50 9.73 0.29 -2.74
N TYR A 51 8.67 0.73 -3.36
CA TYR A 51 7.59 -0.16 -3.76
C TYR A 51 8.10 -1.16 -4.80
N ASP A 52 8.88 -0.69 -5.76
CA ASP A 52 9.45 -1.57 -6.77
C ASP A 52 10.34 -2.63 -6.13
N ARG A 53 11.11 -2.25 -5.13
CA ARG A 53 11.94 -3.20 -4.42
C ARG A 53 11.12 -4.22 -3.68
N LEU A 54 10.01 -3.79 -3.12
CA LEU A 54 9.11 -4.69 -2.42
C LEU A 54 8.58 -5.76 -3.34
N LEU A 55 8.30 -5.40 -4.58
CA LEU A 55 7.73 -6.32 -5.56
C LEU A 55 8.78 -7.19 -6.24
N ALA A 56 10.02 -6.81 -6.17
CA ALA A 56 11.09 -7.49 -6.88
C ALA A 56 11.37 -8.92 -6.36
#